data_81489c0dd1b9b9761c5dadc1ca73fcf5
#
_entry.id   81489c0dd1b9b9761c5dadc1ca73fcf5
#
_cell.length_a   1.000
_cell.length_b   1.000
_cell.length_c   1.000
_cell.angle_alpha   90.00
_cell.angle_beta   90.00
_cell.angle_gamma   90.00
#
_symmetry.space_group_name_H-M   'P 1'
#
loop_
_entity.id
_entity.type
_entity.pdbx_description
1 polymer ?
#
loop_
_entity_poly.entity_id
_entity_poly.type
_entity_poly.pdbx_seq_one_letter_code
_entity_poly.pdbx_strand_id
1 'polypeptide(L)'
;MTDSEKEQWQKYIDNTISHAIGAVEYGNYFYDEIKDMTNGAKDDCQELLQEYVNCVTKKRCNELKKKIDTRLEELEDDIAAFIALELPKIIEDENEYLKQNVQPLFNIQLEEIEKSIKKLAIIPIATAGAAVGFGLLVANRLREIFNSEVVQSYVTGSSFNELNDDYSVRFNTFDRGLEADAETLGSSLGEQYERIIFTKNDKAINRYIWSSVLDTSTCLVCGMLDGQIYNDITKVQIYPVHDRCRCKIFPLPDFVSDDEAKVSYSEWFESQTDKNKYKILGKKRFQLYEQGMKIKQFVNNGKITPLKDLKK
;
A
#
# COMPACT_ATOMS: atom_id res chain seq x y z
N MET A 1 33.00 -5.61 9.30
CA MET A 1 33.15 -4.44 8.37
C MET A 1 34.31 -3.55 8.77
N THR A 2 35.07 -3.02 7.79
CA THR A 2 36.01 -1.90 7.97
C THR A 2 35.26 -0.59 8.22
N ASP A 3 35.93 0.47 8.68
CA ASP A 3 35.26 1.76 8.93
C ASP A 3 34.67 2.36 7.63
N SER A 4 35.34 2.19 6.49
CA SER A 4 34.82 2.61 5.19
C SER A 4 33.57 1.83 4.77
N GLU A 5 33.53 0.53 5.01
CA GLU A 5 32.35 -0.31 4.73
C GLU A 5 31.18 0.05 5.63
N LYS A 6 31.43 0.39 6.89
CA LYS A 6 30.39 0.87 7.82
C LYS A 6 29.77 2.17 7.33
N GLU A 7 30.59 3.13 6.90
CA GLU A 7 30.11 4.40 6.37
C GLU A 7 29.29 4.19 5.09
N GLN A 8 29.74 3.32 4.19
CA GLN A 8 29.03 2.97 2.96
C GLN A 8 27.69 2.30 3.26
N TRP A 9 27.65 1.37 4.22
CA TRP A 9 26.45 0.67 4.66
C TRP A 9 25.45 1.64 5.28
N GLN A 10 25.89 2.52 6.18
CA GLN A 10 25.01 3.51 6.81
C GLN A 10 24.41 4.46 5.78
N LYS A 11 25.22 4.95 4.84
CA LYS A 11 24.73 5.81 3.75
C LYS A 11 23.69 5.09 2.89
N TYR A 12 23.89 3.81 2.61
CA TYR A 12 22.95 3.02 1.83
C TYR A 12 21.60 2.86 2.57
N ILE A 13 21.63 2.55 3.86
CA ILE A 13 20.42 2.46 4.69
C ILE A 13 19.68 3.81 4.71
N ASP A 14 20.38 4.91 4.98
CA ASP A 14 19.78 6.24 5.07
C ASP A 14 19.11 6.65 3.76
N ASN A 15 19.75 6.38 2.64
CA ASN A 15 19.19 6.64 1.32
C ASN A 15 17.97 5.74 1.02
N THR A 16 18.03 4.47 1.43
CA THR A 16 16.91 3.53 1.25
C THR A 16 15.69 3.93 2.07
N ILE A 17 15.90 4.38 3.31
CA ILE A 17 14.82 4.90 4.16
C ILE A 17 14.21 6.18 3.56
N SER A 18 15.06 7.10 3.10
CA SER A 18 14.62 8.34 2.46
C SER A 18 13.82 8.07 1.19
N HIS A 19 14.24 7.10 0.39
CA HIS A 19 13.53 6.67 -0.80
C HIS A 19 12.17 6.03 -0.46
N ALA A 20 12.10 5.19 0.57
CA ALA A 20 10.84 4.61 1.05
C ALA A 20 9.86 5.68 1.56
N ILE A 21 10.35 6.77 2.17
CA ILE A 21 9.53 7.91 2.56
C ILE A 21 8.99 8.65 1.32
N GLY A 22 9.83 8.86 0.31
CA GLY A 22 9.42 9.46 -0.97
C GLY A 22 8.31 8.68 -1.67
N ALA A 23 8.32 7.35 -1.59
CA ALA A 23 7.25 6.52 -2.14
C ALA A 23 5.88 6.79 -1.48
N VAL A 24 5.85 7.20 -0.21
CA VAL A 24 4.61 7.63 0.48
C VAL A 24 4.09 8.95 -0.09
N GLU A 25 4.99 9.86 -0.50
CA GLU A 25 4.61 11.13 -1.14
C GLU A 25 3.89 10.91 -2.47
N TYR A 26 4.29 9.90 -3.25
CA TYR A 26 3.54 9.47 -4.45
C TYR A 26 2.12 9.01 -4.09
N GLY A 27 1.96 8.27 -3.00
CA GLY A 27 0.65 7.83 -2.54
C GLY A 27 -0.26 9.01 -2.16
N ASN A 28 0.29 10.03 -1.50
CA ASN A 28 -0.45 11.26 -1.17
C ASN A 28 -0.86 12.02 -2.44
N TYR A 29 0.05 12.15 -3.40
CA TYR A 29 -0.25 12.76 -4.70
C TYR A 29 -1.36 12.00 -5.45
N PHE A 30 -1.28 10.68 -5.47
CA PHE A 30 -2.34 9.84 -6.07
C PHE A 30 -3.67 10.02 -5.37
N TYR A 31 -3.67 10.11 -4.04
CA TYR A 31 -4.89 10.37 -3.29
C TYR A 31 -5.54 11.70 -3.69
N ASP A 32 -4.78 12.78 -3.74
CA ASP A 32 -5.30 14.10 -4.07
C ASP A 32 -5.93 14.12 -5.47
N GLU A 33 -5.24 13.63 -6.49
CA GLU A 33 -5.73 13.58 -7.87
C GLU A 33 -6.96 12.65 -8.03
N ILE A 34 -6.91 11.45 -7.44
CA ILE A 34 -8.01 10.49 -7.53
C ILE A 34 -9.21 10.96 -6.71
N LYS A 35 -8.99 11.65 -5.61
CA LYS A 35 -10.06 12.27 -4.81
C LYS A 35 -10.84 13.31 -5.63
N ASP A 36 -10.16 14.12 -6.40
CA ASP A 36 -10.83 15.11 -7.26
C ASP A 36 -11.67 14.41 -8.35
N MET A 37 -11.15 13.36 -8.99
CA MET A 37 -11.91 12.54 -9.94
C MET A 37 -13.14 11.89 -9.27
N THR A 38 -12.97 11.33 -8.07
CA THR A 38 -14.06 10.70 -7.32
C THR A 38 -15.10 11.69 -6.85
N ASN A 39 -14.71 12.92 -6.47
CA ASN A 39 -15.64 13.96 -6.10
C ASN A 39 -16.52 14.38 -7.30
N GLY A 40 -15.92 14.58 -8.48
CA GLY A 40 -16.68 14.83 -9.70
C GLY A 40 -17.70 13.72 -10.00
N ALA A 41 -17.28 12.46 -9.91
CA ALA A 41 -18.20 11.32 -10.12
C ALA A 41 -19.29 11.22 -9.04
N LYS A 42 -19.00 11.55 -7.78
CA LYS A 42 -19.99 11.62 -6.70
C LYS A 42 -21.05 12.68 -7.00
N ASP A 43 -20.60 13.89 -7.39
CA ASP A 43 -21.48 15.00 -7.70
C ASP A 43 -22.41 14.65 -8.88
N ASP A 44 -21.86 14.12 -9.98
CA ASP A 44 -22.63 13.67 -11.16
C ASP A 44 -23.67 12.59 -10.78
N CYS A 45 -23.29 11.62 -9.96
CA CYS A 45 -24.20 10.57 -9.50
C CYS A 45 -25.28 11.13 -8.55
N GLN A 46 -24.95 12.11 -7.71
CA GLN A 46 -25.93 12.79 -6.85
C GLN A 46 -26.93 13.61 -7.68
N GLU A 47 -26.48 14.29 -8.72
CA GLU A 47 -27.37 14.98 -9.66
C GLU A 47 -28.34 14.00 -10.33
N LEU A 48 -27.87 12.84 -10.76
CA LEU A 48 -28.74 11.77 -11.30
C LEU A 48 -29.80 11.33 -10.29
N LEU A 49 -29.44 11.16 -9.00
CA LEU A 49 -30.40 10.86 -7.94
C LEU A 49 -31.47 11.97 -7.81
N GLN A 50 -31.04 13.23 -7.85
CA GLN A 50 -31.96 14.38 -7.76
C GLN A 50 -32.92 14.47 -8.94
N GLU A 51 -32.44 14.23 -10.18
CA GLU A 51 -33.31 14.17 -11.38
C GLU A 51 -34.40 13.10 -11.26
N TYR A 52 -34.09 11.98 -10.66
CA TYR A 52 -35.03 10.86 -10.46
C TYR A 52 -35.97 11.09 -9.28
N VAL A 53 -35.62 11.93 -8.31
CA VAL A 53 -36.35 12.24 -7.07
C VAL A 53 -36.53 11.02 -6.18
N ASN A 54 -37.05 9.92 -6.71
CA ASN A 54 -37.22 8.64 -6.05
C ASN A 54 -37.25 7.48 -7.06
N CYS A 55 -37.23 6.26 -6.53
CA CYS A 55 -37.16 5.02 -7.31
C CYS A 55 -38.37 4.13 -7.02
N VAL A 56 -39.58 4.55 -7.50
CA VAL A 56 -40.86 3.88 -7.18
C VAL A 56 -41.19 2.69 -8.10
N THR A 57 -40.51 2.51 -9.22
CA THR A 57 -40.73 1.39 -10.12
C THR A 57 -39.42 0.71 -10.48
N LYS A 58 -39.46 -0.65 -10.60
CA LYS A 58 -38.27 -1.43 -10.99
C LYS A 58 -37.62 -0.96 -12.30
N LYS A 59 -38.44 -0.54 -13.28
CA LYS A 59 -37.93 0.00 -14.56
C LYS A 59 -37.11 1.26 -14.31
N ARG A 60 -37.65 2.23 -13.56
CA ARG A 60 -37.00 3.50 -13.24
C ARG A 60 -35.70 3.29 -12.45
N CYS A 61 -35.72 2.36 -11.46
CA CYS A 61 -34.50 2.00 -10.73
C CYS A 61 -33.41 1.42 -11.64
N ASN A 62 -33.79 0.55 -12.56
CA ASN A 62 -32.80 -0.04 -13.49
C ASN A 62 -32.23 0.99 -14.46
N GLU A 63 -33.03 1.94 -14.92
CA GLU A 63 -32.57 3.06 -15.76
C GLU A 63 -31.57 3.95 -15.01
N LEU A 64 -31.88 4.30 -13.75
CA LEU A 64 -31.00 5.09 -12.90
C LEU A 64 -29.69 4.34 -12.60
N LYS A 65 -29.77 3.08 -12.18
CA LYS A 65 -28.57 2.25 -11.95
C LYS A 65 -27.68 2.19 -13.17
N LYS A 66 -28.23 2.01 -14.35
CA LYS A 66 -27.45 1.98 -15.59
C LYS A 66 -26.72 3.31 -15.85
N LYS A 67 -27.35 4.45 -15.57
CA LYS A 67 -26.68 5.75 -15.72
C LYS A 67 -25.53 5.91 -14.71
N ILE A 68 -25.76 5.52 -13.45
CA ILE A 68 -24.72 5.53 -12.40
C ILE A 68 -23.57 4.60 -12.80
N ASP A 69 -23.87 3.37 -13.26
CA ASP A 69 -22.85 2.41 -13.69
C ASP A 69 -22.00 2.97 -14.83
N THR A 70 -22.62 3.60 -15.84
CA THR A 70 -21.87 4.22 -16.95
C THR A 70 -20.92 5.32 -16.45
N ARG A 71 -21.37 6.19 -15.53
CA ARG A 71 -20.51 7.24 -14.96
C ARG A 71 -19.35 6.68 -14.13
N LEU A 72 -19.59 5.59 -13.43
CA LEU A 72 -18.55 4.93 -12.62
C LEU A 72 -17.59 4.09 -13.46
N GLU A 73 -18.00 3.59 -14.62
CA GLU A 73 -17.11 3.00 -15.65
C GLU A 73 -16.17 4.06 -16.24
N GLU A 74 -16.66 5.27 -16.52
CA GLU A 74 -15.81 6.39 -16.93
C GLU A 74 -14.79 6.76 -15.85
N LEU A 75 -15.19 6.81 -14.57
CA LEU A 75 -14.27 7.03 -13.45
C LEU A 75 -13.18 5.96 -13.36
N GLU A 76 -13.55 4.68 -13.58
CA GLU A 76 -12.59 3.57 -13.60
C GLU A 76 -11.51 3.79 -14.68
N ASP A 77 -11.93 4.16 -15.88
CA ASP A 77 -11.05 4.42 -17.02
C ASP A 77 -10.17 5.65 -16.77
N ASP A 78 -10.72 6.74 -16.21
CA ASP A 78 -9.98 7.96 -15.87
C ASP A 78 -8.86 7.68 -14.84
N ILE A 79 -9.17 6.95 -13.77
CA ILE A 79 -8.19 6.56 -12.75
C ILE A 79 -7.10 5.66 -13.37
N ALA A 80 -7.49 4.68 -14.18
CA ALA A 80 -6.54 3.80 -14.83
C ALA A 80 -5.61 4.55 -15.80
N ALA A 81 -6.14 5.52 -16.56
CA ALA A 81 -5.38 6.37 -17.46
C ALA A 81 -4.40 7.27 -16.70
N PHE A 82 -4.83 7.86 -15.60
CA PHE A 82 -3.98 8.68 -14.72
C PHE A 82 -2.79 7.88 -14.18
N ILE A 83 -3.04 6.71 -13.59
CA ILE A 83 -1.98 5.86 -13.05
C ILE A 83 -1.01 5.43 -14.16
N ALA A 84 -1.53 5.08 -15.34
CA ALA A 84 -0.70 4.70 -16.49
C ALA A 84 0.19 5.87 -16.99
N LEU A 85 -0.26 7.11 -16.86
CA LEU A 85 0.50 8.32 -17.21
C LEU A 85 1.63 8.59 -16.19
N GLU A 86 1.39 8.33 -14.89
CA GLU A 86 2.35 8.58 -13.82
C GLU A 86 3.42 7.47 -13.68
N LEU A 87 3.07 6.25 -14.07
CA LEU A 87 3.96 5.09 -13.93
C LEU A 87 5.36 5.27 -14.53
N PRO A 88 5.55 5.86 -15.73
CA PRO A 88 6.87 6.10 -16.28
C PRO A 88 7.76 6.99 -15.38
N LYS A 89 7.19 7.95 -14.67
CA LYS A 89 7.93 8.85 -13.76
C LYS A 89 8.42 8.07 -12.54
N ILE A 90 7.55 7.22 -11.95
CA ILE A 90 7.93 6.34 -10.85
C ILE A 90 9.07 5.41 -11.26
N ILE A 91 8.98 4.82 -12.46
CA ILE A 91 10.05 3.96 -13.00
C ILE A 91 11.36 4.72 -13.19
N GLU A 92 11.29 5.97 -13.62
CA GLU A 92 12.49 6.82 -13.80
C GLU A 92 13.16 7.12 -12.45
N ASP A 93 12.38 7.50 -11.43
CA ASP A 93 12.86 7.76 -10.08
C ASP A 93 13.45 6.50 -9.42
N GLU A 94 12.80 5.34 -9.58
CA GLU A 94 13.31 4.07 -9.12
C GLU A 94 14.63 3.69 -9.82
N ASN A 95 14.74 3.92 -11.12
CA ASN A 95 15.98 3.69 -11.86
C ASN A 95 17.11 4.59 -11.36
N GLU A 96 16.82 5.85 -11.08
CA GLU A 96 17.82 6.78 -10.56
C GLU A 96 18.27 6.33 -9.16
N TYR A 97 17.36 5.96 -8.29
CA TYR A 97 17.67 5.39 -6.99
C TYR A 97 18.57 4.15 -7.10
N LEU A 98 18.20 3.19 -7.96
CA LEU A 98 18.97 1.96 -8.16
C LEU A 98 20.38 2.23 -8.72
N LYS A 99 20.53 3.16 -9.66
CA LYS A 99 21.82 3.58 -10.21
C LYS A 99 22.73 4.21 -9.16
N GLN A 100 22.17 5.05 -8.31
CA GLN A 100 22.94 5.79 -7.32
C GLN A 100 23.28 4.97 -6.07
N ASN A 101 22.41 4.04 -5.66
CA ASN A 101 22.50 3.41 -4.35
C ASN A 101 22.75 1.89 -4.41
N VAL A 102 22.19 1.19 -5.38
CA VAL A 102 22.30 -0.28 -5.47
C VAL A 102 23.44 -0.68 -6.41
N GLN A 103 23.50 -0.10 -7.60
CA GLN A 103 24.52 -0.44 -8.60
C GLN A 103 25.98 -0.27 -8.11
N PRO A 104 26.35 0.73 -7.28
CA PRO A 104 27.71 0.82 -6.75
C PRO A 104 28.10 -0.31 -5.78
N LEU A 105 27.12 -0.95 -5.14
CA LEU A 105 27.31 -2.04 -4.17
C LEU A 105 27.25 -3.42 -4.81
N PHE A 106 26.50 -3.52 -5.90
CA PHE A 106 26.22 -4.76 -6.60
C PHE A 106 26.49 -4.56 -8.10
N ASN A 107 27.14 -5.49 -8.73
CA ASN A 107 27.38 -5.43 -10.16
C ASN A 107 26.11 -5.75 -10.97
N ILE A 108 25.05 -4.93 -10.80
CA ILE A 108 23.78 -5.10 -11.47
C ILE A 108 23.77 -4.43 -12.85
N GLN A 109 23.02 -5.05 -13.77
CA GLN A 109 22.87 -4.60 -15.15
C GLN A 109 21.50 -3.92 -15.30
N LEU A 110 21.45 -2.58 -15.19
CA LEU A 110 20.22 -1.80 -15.32
C LEU A 110 19.87 -1.50 -16.78
N GLU A 111 20.88 -1.15 -17.61
CA GLU A 111 20.65 -0.68 -18.99
C GLU A 111 20.00 -1.72 -19.92
N GLU A 112 20.34 -3.02 -19.77
CA GLU A 112 19.72 -4.08 -20.55
C GLU A 112 18.25 -4.29 -20.14
N ILE A 113 17.95 -4.02 -18.88
CA ILE A 113 16.61 -4.15 -18.33
C ILE A 113 15.74 -2.98 -18.74
N GLU A 114 16.28 -1.75 -18.77
CA GLU A 114 15.60 -0.57 -19.30
C GLU A 114 15.17 -0.76 -20.77
N LYS A 115 16.06 -1.34 -21.61
CA LYS A 115 15.73 -1.71 -23.00
C LYS A 115 14.71 -2.85 -23.08
N SER A 116 14.77 -3.78 -22.14
CA SER A 116 13.84 -4.90 -22.05
C SER A 116 12.47 -4.45 -21.53
N ILE A 117 12.42 -3.50 -20.59
CA ILE A 117 11.18 -2.92 -20.05
C ILE A 117 10.44 -2.11 -21.11
N LYS A 118 11.18 -1.32 -21.93
CA LYS A 118 10.60 -0.63 -23.10
C LYS A 118 10.10 -1.60 -24.18
N LYS A 119 10.60 -2.86 -24.21
CA LYS A 119 10.14 -3.94 -25.11
C LYS A 119 9.15 -4.89 -24.48
N LEU A 120 9.14 -5.02 -23.16
CA LEU A 120 8.26 -5.91 -22.42
C LEU A 120 7.02 -5.11 -22.00
N ALA A 121 5.95 -5.32 -22.73
CA ALA A 121 4.58 -5.07 -22.25
C ALA A 121 4.26 -5.76 -20.90
N ILE A 122 5.25 -6.26 -20.16
CA ILE A 122 5.09 -7.05 -18.93
C ILE A 122 5.01 -6.15 -17.69
N ILE A 123 5.79 -5.06 -17.62
CA ILE A 123 5.60 -4.09 -16.53
C ILE A 123 4.28 -3.32 -16.71
N PRO A 124 3.95 -2.83 -17.94
CA PRO A 124 2.62 -2.31 -18.18
C PRO A 124 1.49 -3.30 -17.86
N ILE A 125 1.68 -4.62 -18.03
CA ILE A 125 0.63 -5.59 -17.72
C ILE A 125 0.48 -5.81 -16.22
N ALA A 126 1.55 -5.95 -15.45
CA ALA A 126 1.44 -6.08 -14.00
C ALA A 126 0.97 -4.78 -13.33
N THR A 127 1.44 -3.63 -13.80
CA THR A 127 1.07 -2.30 -13.28
C THR A 127 -0.18 -1.74 -13.95
N ALA A 128 -0.45 -2.02 -15.23
CA ALA A 128 -1.74 -1.74 -15.84
C ALA A 128 -2.84 -2.61 -15.21
N GLY A 129 -2.53 -3.86 -14.86
CA GLY A 129 -3.42 -4.69 -14.06
C GLY A 129 -3.68 -4.11 -12.67
N ALA A 130 -2.67 -3.52 -12.02
CA ALA A 130 -2.82 -2.81 -10.75
C ALA A 130 -3.61 -1.50 -10.91
N ALA A 131 -3.36 -0.74 -11.98
CA ALA A 131 -4.06 0.50 -12.28
C ALA A 131 -5.54 0.25 -12.60
N VAL A 132 -5.83 -0.69 -13.50
CA VAL A 132 -7.21 -1.11 -13.82
C VAL A 132 -7.88 -1.70 -12.57
N GLY A 133 -7.19 -2.54 -11.82
CA GLY A 133 -7.70 -3.12 -10.59
C GLY A 133 -7.99 -2.06 -9.52
N PHE A 134 -7.18 -1.00 -9.44
CA PHE A 134 -7.39 0.10 -8.50
C PHE A 134 -8.60 0.96 -8.91
N GLY A 135 -8.71 1.38 -10.18
CA GLY A 135 -9.87 2.09 -10.70
C GLY A 135 -11.18 1.32 -10.46
N LEU A 136 -11.17 0.02 -10.78
CA LEU A 136 -12.30 -0.87 -10.54
C LEU A 136 -12.66 -0.97 -9.03
N LEU A 137 -11.67 -1.05 -8.13
CA LEU A 137 -11.90 -1.07 -6.67
C LEU A 137 -12.62 0.20 -6.22
N VAL A 138 -12.12 1.37 -6.64
CA VAL A 138 -12.68 2.69 -6.29
C VAL A 138 -14.11 2.83 -6.84
N ALA A 139 -14.31 2.53 -8.12
CA ALA A 139 -15.62 2.60 -8.77
C ALA A 139 -16.63 1.63 -8.13
N ASN A 140 -16.23 0.41 -7.77
CA ASN A 140 -17.10 -0.56 -7.11
C ASN A 140 -17.55 -0.11 -5.73
N ARG A 141 -16.67 0.48 -4.93
CA ARG A 141 -17.05 1.02 -3.61
C ARG A 141 -18.09 2.15 -3.73
N LEU A 142 -17.94 3.05 -4.70
CA LEU A 142 -18.95 4.07 -4.99
C LEU A 142 -20.24 3.44 -5.51
N ARG A 143 -20.14 2.46 -6.41
CA ARG A 143 -21.29 1.72 -6.95
C ARG A 143 -22.11 1.06 -5.84
N GLU A 144 -21.47 0.47 -4.82
CA GLU A 144 -22.16 -0.09 -3.67
C GLU A 144 -22.93 0.96 -2.87
N ILE A 145 -22.33 2.14 -2.64
CA ILE A 145 -22.99 3.25 -1.95
C ILE A 145 -24.24 3.67 -2.73
N PHE A 146 -24.12 4.05 -3.99
CA PHE A 146 -25.24 4.53 -4.79
C PHE A 146 -26.32 3.47 -5.04
N ASN A 147 -25.94 2.21 -5.30
CA ASN A 147 -26.90 1.14 -5.47
C ASN A 147 -27.70 0.86 -4.20
N SER A 148 -27.10 1.00 -3.02
CA SER A 148 -27.83 0.82 -1.77
C SER A 148 -28.92 1.88 -1.61
N GLU A 149 -28.65 3.13 -2.02
CA GLU A 149 -29.63 4.22 -1.99
C GLU A 149 -30.79 4.00 -2.95
N VAL A 150 -30.47 3.55 -4.18
CA VAL A 150 -31.51 3.22 -5.15
C VAL A 150 -32.42 2.09 -4.63
N VAL A 151 -31.84 1.07 -3.98
CA VAL A 151 -32.61 -0.02 -3.37
C VAL A 151 -33.43 0.50 -2.20
N GLN A 152 -32.87 1.32 -1.34
CA GLN A 152 -33.58 1.85 -0.17
C GLN A 152 -34.77 2.73 -0.60
N SER A 153 -34.56 3.65 -1.56
CA SER A 153 -35.66 4.45 -2.15
C SER A 153 -36.77 3.57 -2.73
N TYR A 154 -36.40 2.47 -3.42
CA TYR A 154 -37.38 1.54 -3.97
C TYR A 154 -38.20 0.81 -2.90
N VAL A 155 -37.55 0.38 -1.83
CA VAL A 155 -38.20 -0.40 -0.76
C VAL A 155 -39.07 0.48 0.14
N THR A 156 -38.62 1.69 0.45
CA THR A 156 -39.31 2.60 1.39
C THR A 156 -40.26 3.58 0.69
N GLY A 157 -40.07 3.82 -0.60
CA GLY A 157 -40.75 4.88 -1.36
C GLY A 157 -40.23 6.29 -1.04
N SER A 158 -39.18 6.41 -0.21
CA SER A 158 -38.59 7.69 0.19
C SER A 158 -37.88 8.35 -0.98
N SER A 159 -37.90 9.69 -1.00
CA SER A 159 -37.08 10.46 -1.92
C SER A 159 -35.58 10.36 -1.55
N PHE A 160 -34.71 10.57 -2.52
CA PHE A 160 -33.28 10.58 -2.26
C PHE A 160 -32.85 11.71 -1.31
N ASN A 161 -33.58 12.84 -1.29
CA ASN A 161 -33.34 13.91 -0.34
C ASN A 161 -33.65 13.52 1.13
N GLU A 162 -34.64 12.63 1.35
CA GLU A 162 -34.94 12.10 2.68
C GLU A 162 -33.93 11.08 3.16
N LEU A 163 -33.19 10.43 2.23
CA LEU A 163 -32.13 9.45 2.54
C LEU A 163 -30.77 10.09 2.77
N ASN A 164 -30.63 11.39 2.58
CA ASN A 164 -29.33 12.10 2.48
C ASN A 164 -28.49 12.10 3.78
N ASP A 165 -29.09 11.90 4.96
CA ASP A 165 -28.36 11.94 6.24
C ASP A 165 -27.32 10.81 6.39
N ASP A 166 -27.46 9.68 5.68
CA ASP A 166 -26.56 8.54 5.75
C ASP A 166 -25.36 8.65 4.78
N TYR A 167 -25.46 9.49 3.75
CA TYR A 167 -24.40 9.67 2.74
C TYR A 167 -23.09 10.19 3.29
N SER A 168 -23.16 11.21 4.16
CA SER A 168 -21.95 11.85 4.70
C SER A 168 -21.06 10.85 5.46
N VAL A 169 -21.66 9.93 6.20
CA VAL A 169 -20.93 8.89 6.93
C VAL A 169 -20.30 7.89 5.98
N ARG A 170 -21.01 7.49 4.92
CA ARG A 170 -20.52 6.52 3.92
C ARG A 170 -19.41 7.11 3.07
N PHE A 171 -19.57 8.35 2.59
CA PHE A 171 -18.53 9.03 1.84
C PHE A 171 -17.29 9.33 2.68
N ASN A 172 -17.43 9.73 3.95
CA ASN A 172 -16.29 9.89 4.85
C ASN A 172 -15.53 8.56 5.09
N THR A 173 -16.25 7.45 5.10
CA THR A 173 -15.64 6.11 5.21
C THR A 173 -14.94 5.72 3.91
N PHE A 174 -15.55 6.01 2.77
CA PHE A 174 -14.96 5.84 1.45
C PHE A 174 -13.67 6.66 1.30
N ASP A 175 -13.69 7.96 1.62
CA ASP A 175 -12.53 8.86 1.46
C ASP A 175 -11.33 8.40 2.32
N ARG A 176 -11.58 7.96 3.56
CA ARG A 176 -10.52 7.36 4.41
C ARG A 176 -9.97 6.05 3.85
N GLY A 177 -10.81 5.24 3.23
CA GLY A 177 -10.39 4.03 2.53
C GLY A 177 -9.58 4.35 1.30
N LEU A 178 -10.01 5.33 0.49
CA LEU A 178 -9.31 5.80 -0.70
C LEU A 178 -7.90 6.31 -0.37
N GLU A 179 -7.76 7.10 0.70
CA GLU A 179 -6.46 7.59 1.16
C GLU A 179 -5.50 6.43 1.47
N ALA A 180 -5.96 5.44 2.26
CA ALA A 180 -5.14 4.28 2.61
C ALA A 180 -4.76 3.43 1.40
N ASP A 181 -5.68 3.24 0.45
CA ASP A 181 -5.45 2.48 -0.77
C ASP A 181 -4.47 3.19 -1.70
N ALA A 182 -4.57 4.53 -1.85
CA ALA A 182 -3.67 5.32 -2.68
C ALA A 182 -2.24 5.36 -2.12
N GLU A 183 -2.07 5.55 -0.80
CA GLU A 183 -0.77 5.45 -0.13
C GLU A 183 -0.14 4.06 -0.36
N THR A 184 -0.96 3.01 -0.28
CA THR A 184 -0.51 1.63 -0.51
C THR A 184 -0.13 1.39 -1.97
N LEU A 185 -0.87 1.95 -2.92
CA LEU A 185 -0.57 1.85 -4.35
C LEU A 185 0.76 2.54 -4.67
N GLY A 186 0.98 3.78 -4.20
CA GLY A 186 2.21 4.53 -4.45
C GLY A 186 3.45 3.75 -4.00
N SER A 187 3.43 3.21 -2.78
CA SER A 187 4.55 2.41 -2.26
C SER A 187 4.72 1.06 -2.98
N SER A 188 3.64 0.46 -3.47
CA SER A 188 3.71 -0.87 -4.11
C SER A 188 4.23 -0.84 -5.54
N LEU A 189 4.06 0.26 -6.27
CA LEU A 189 4.49 0.35 -7.67
C LEU A 189 6.01 0.33 -7.80
N GLY A 190 6.71 1.14 -7.00
CA GLY A 190 8.18 1.15 -6.96
C GLY A 190 8.75 -0.19 -6.51
N GLU A 191 8.21 -0.77 -5.43
CA GLU A 191 8.64 -2.08 -4.93
C GLU A 191 8.48 -3.21 -5.96
N GLN A 192 7.39 -3.22 -6.72
CA GLN A 192 7.22 -4.23 -7.79
C GLN A 192 8.27 -4.07 -8.89
N TYR A 193 8.60 -2.83 -9.24
CA TYR A 193 9.65 -2.55 -10.20
C TYR A 193 11.02 -3.02 -9.70
N GLU A 194 11.43 -2.65 -8.50
CA GLU A 194 12.68 -3.11 -7.88
C GLU A 194 12.76 -4.64 -7.82
N ARG A 195 11.66 -5.29 -7.44
CA ARG A 195 11.60 -6.76 -7.37
C ARG A 195 11.87 -7.43 -8.72
N ILE A 196 11.38 -6.84 -9.81
CA ILE A 196 11.69 -7.31 -11.17
C ILE A 196 13.18 -7.16 -11.47
N ILE A 197 13.76 -6.00 -11.12
CA ILE A 197 15.20 -5.73 -11.29
C ILE A 197 16.03 -6.73 -10.49
N PHE A 198 15.70 -6.95 -9.22
CA PHE A 198 16.41 -7.88 -8.34
C PHE A 198 16.30 -9.33 -8.83
N THR A 199 15.12 -9.75 -9.27
CA THR A 199 14.90 -11.09 -9.83
C THR A 199 15.75 -11.33 -11.08
N LYS A 200 15.95 -10.31 -11.93
CA LYS A 200 16.78 -10.44 -13.13
C LYS A 200 18.28 -10.37 -12.84
N ASN A 201 18.66 -9.88 -11.67
CA ASN A 201 20.03 -9.79 -11.20
C ASN A 201 20.35 -10.78 -10.06
N ASP A 202 19.67 -11.92 -9.99
CA ASP A 202 19.77 -12.93 -8.92
C ASP A 202 21.19 -13.50 -8.74
N LYS A 203 22.04 -13.43 -9.78
CA LYS A 203 23.46 -13.83 -9.71
C LYS A 203 24.34 -12.77 -9.03
N ALA A 204 23.96 -11.50 -9.11
CA ALA A 204 24.70 -10.40 -8.50
C ALA A 204 24.14 -10.06 -7.10
N ILE A 205 22.88 -10.36 -6.87
CA ILE A 205 22.17 -10.11 -5.61
C ILE A 205 21.60 -11.42 -5.10
N ASN A 206 22.18 -11.94 -4.05
CA ASN A 206 21.82 -13.26 -3.48
C ASN A 206 21.31 -13.17 -2.04
N ARG A 207 21.29 -11.96 -1.44
CA ARG A 207 20.80 -11.71 -0.08
C ARG A 207 19.97 -10.46 -0.04
N TYR A 208 18.89 -10.51 0.72
CA TYR A 208 17.92 -9.39 0.90
C TYR A 208 17.59 -9.27 2.37
N ILE A 209 17.32 -8.07 2.83
CA ILE A 209 16.87 -7.79 4.18
C ILE A 209 15.52 -7.07 4.15
N TRP A 210 14.63 -7.47 5.05
CA TRP A 210 13.40 -6.75 5.33
C TRP A 210 13.68 -5.62 6.32
N SER A 211 13.32 -4.41 5.99
CA SER A 211 13.43 -3.25 6.87
C SER A 211 12.07 -2.60 7.08
N SER A 212 11.74 -2.38 8.32
CA SER A 212 10.53 -1.68 8.75
C SER A 212 10.88 -0.29 9.26
N VAL A 213 10.03 0.68 8.96
CA VAL A 213 10.15 2.00 9.60
C VAL A 213 9.83 1.84 11.09
N LEU A 214 10.83 2.03 11.96
CA LEU A 214 10.69 1.82 13.39
C LEU A 214 10.09 3.05 14.08
N ASP A 215 8.75 3.12 14.08
CA ASP A 215 7.98 4.14 14.78
C ASP A 215 6.73 3.56 15.46
N THR A 216 5.96 4.40 16.14
CA THR A 216 4.73 3.98 16.85
C THR A 216 3.57 3.58 15.93
N SER A 217 3.72 3.73 14.61
CA SER A 217 2.76 3.30 13.59
C SER A 217 3.17 1.99 12.94
N THR A 218 4.38 1.48 13.23
CA THR A 218 4.84 0.17 12.77
C THR A 218 3.99 -0.94 13.39
N CYS A 219 3.31 -1.70 12.56
CA CYS A 219 2.50 -2.82 13.04
C CYS A 219 3.37 -3.98 13.54
N LEU A 220 2.80 -4.82 14.41
CA LEU A 220 3.52 -5.97 14.97
C LEU A 220 4.03 -6.94 13.91
N VAL A 221 3.29 -7.13 12.81
CA VAL A 221 3.69 -8.05 11.72
C VAL A 221 4.95 -7.52 11.05
N CYS A 222 4.95 -6.25 10.62
CA CYS A 222 6.11 -5.61 10.01
C CYS A 222 7.31 -5.61 10.96
N GLY A 223 7.08 -5.27 12.24
CA GLY A 223 8.14 -5.30 13.24
C GLY A 223 8.75 -6.70 13.42
N MET A 224 7.98 -7.76 13.35
CA MET A 224 8.52 -9.13 13.45
C MET A 224 9.23 -9.62 12.18
N LEU A 225 8.99 -8.97 11.04
CA LEU A 225 9.73 -9.21 9.80
C LEU A 225 11.03 -8.40 9.75
N ASP A 226 11.13 -7.34 10.54
CA ASP A 226 12.28 -6.44 10.56
C ASP A 226 13.60 -7.19 10.84
N GLY A 227 14.61 -6.94 10.01
CA GLY A 227 15.89 -7.62 10.09
C GLY A 227 15.89 -9.08 9.60
N GLN A 228 14.78 -9.61 9.05
CA GLN A 228 14.80 -10.92 8.43
C GLN A 228 15.58 -10.90 7.12
N ILE A 229 16.50 -11.88 6.99
CA ILE A 229 17.36 -12.03 5.82
C ILE A 229 16.86 -13.19 4.97
N TYR A 230 16.84 -12.97 3.66
CA TYR A 230 16.40 -13.92 2.64
C TYR A 230 17.51 -14.10 1.60
N ASN A 231 17.73 -15.35 1.18
CA ASN A 231 18.70 -15.69 0.15
C ASN A 231 18.06 -15.84 -1.25
N ASP A 232 16.80 -15.47 -1.38
CA ASP A 232 16.03 -15.60 -2.61
C ASP A 232 14.87 -14.62 -2.56
N ILE A 233 14.82 -13.68 -3.52
CA ILE A 233 13.78 -12.65 -3.59
C ILE A 233 12.38 -13.25 -3.76
N THR A 234 12.27 -14.43 -4.36
CA THR A 234 10.98 -15.12 -4.56
C THR A 234 10.37 -15.64 -3.26
N LYS A 235 11.20 -15.82 -2.22
CA LYS A 235 10.77 -16.28 -0.89
C LYS A 235 10.44 -15.14 0.05
N VAL A 236 10.76 -13.92 -0.33
CA VAL A 236 10.41 -12.74 0.44
C VAL A 236 8.89 -12.54 0.37
N GLN A 237 8.26 -12.27 1.52
CA GLN A 237 6.84 -11.98 1.58
C GLN A 237 6.48 -10.83 0.62
N ILE A 238 5.33 -10.97 -0.06
CA ILE A 238 4.86 -9.93 -0.95
C ILE A 238 4.55 -8.67 -0.12
N TYR A 239 5.08 -7.57 -0.55
CA TYR A 239 4.89 -6.24 -0.02
C TYR A 239 3.92 -5.45 -0.94
N PRO A 240 3.05 -4.57 -0.43
CA PRO A 240 2.78 -4.30 0.99
C PRO A 240 2.03 -5.45 1.68
N VAL A 241 2.29 -5.68 2.97
CA VAL A 241 1.62 -6.75 3.75
C VAL A 241 0.27 -6.31 4.33
N HIS A 242 -0.02 -5.02 4.32
CA HIS A 242 -1.27 -4.40 4.76
C HIS A 242 -1.35 -2.96 4.22
N ASP A 243 -2.52 -2.35 4.29
CA ASP A 243 -2.72 -0.95 3.91
C ASP A 243 -1.76 -0.03 4.69
N ARG A 244 -1.22 0.99 4.00
CA ARG A 244 -0.22 1.93 4.56
C ARG A 244 1.06 1.26 5.06
N CYS A 245 1.45 0.15 4.45
CA CYS A 245 2.72 -0.51 4.77
C CYS A 245 3.89 0.34 4.26
N ARG A 246 4.86 0.61 5.15
CA ARG A 246 6.05 1.43 4.86
C ARG A 246 7.35 0.64 4.98
N CYS A 247 7.25 -0.69 4.91
CA CYS A 247 8.43 -1.55 4.90
C CYS A 247 9.12 -1.50 3.54
N LYS A 248 10.39 -1.87 3.52
CA LYS A 248 11.20 -1.98 2.31
C LYS A 248 11.98 -3.29 2.34
N ILE A 249 12.18 -3.85 1.17
CA ILE A 249 13.10 -4.98 0.99
C ILE A 249 14.22 -4.49 0.10
N PHE A 250 15.46 -4.67 0.54
CA PHE A 250 16.60 -4.22 -0.23
C PHE A 250 17.76 -5.22 -0.18
N PRO A 251 18.62 -5.22 -1.20
CA PRO A 251 19.80 -6.05 -1.27
C PRO A 251 20.76 -5.86 -0.10
N LEU A 252 21.29 -6.95 0.42
CA LEU A 252 22.27 -6.96 1.51
C LEU A 252 23.67 -7.24 0.93
N PRO A 253 24.64 -6.29 1.00
CA PRO A 253 25.98 -6.47 0.48
C PRO A 253 26.74 -7.61 1.17
N ASP A 254 27.64 -8.28 0.44
CA ASP A 254 28.40 -9.42 0.96
C ASP A 254 29.34 -9.05 2.12
N PHE A 255 29.79 -7.78 2.20
CA PHE A 255 30.63 -7.32 3.29
C PHE A 255 29.86 -7.07 4.61
N VAL A 256 28.53 -7.09 4.57
CA VAL A 256 27.67 -6.96 5.76
C VAL A 256 27.30 -8.34 6.27
N SER A 257 27.71 -8.68 7.50
CA SER A 257 27.29 -9.92 8.15
C SER A 257 25.82 -9.85 8.60
N ASP A 258 25.20 -11.01 8.79
CA ASP A 258 23.81 -11.08 9.25
C ASP A 258 23.61 -10.39 10.61
N ASP A 259 24.58 -10.44 11.51
CA ASP A 259 24.50 -9.80 12.82
C ASP A 259 24.64 -8.30 12.75
N GLU A 260 25.46 -7.78 11.82
CA GLU A 260 25.62 -6.35 11.58
C GLU A 260 24.42 -5.72 10.84
N ALA A 261 23.71 -6.52 10.05
CA ALA A 261 22.53 -6.08 9.30
C ALA A 261 21.28 -5.92 10.17
N LYS A 262 21.20 -6.67 11.28
CA LYS A 262 20.00 -6.71 12.13
C LYS A 262 19.92 -5.51 13.06
N VAL A 263 18.97 -4.61 12.84
CA VAL A 263 18.42 -3.74 13.88
C VAL A 263 17.16 -4.42 14.40
N SER A 264 17.20 -4.95 15.62
CA SER A 264 16.08 -5.73 16.15
C SER A 264 14.91 -4.85 16.54
N TYR A 265 13.78 -5.00 15.87
CA TYR A 265 12.51 -4.39 16.31
C TYR A 265 12.22 -4.64 17.78
N SER A 266 12.57 -5.84 18.29
CA SER A 266 12.40 -6.16 19.70
C SER A 266 13.21 -5.27 20.60
N GLU A 267 14.46 -4.95 20.26
CA GLU A 267 15.31 -4.03 21.02
C GLU A 267 14.81 -2.60 20.96
N TRP A 268 14.42 -2.15 19.77
CA TRP A 268 13.78 -0.86 19.59
C TRP A 268 12.49 -0.76 20.42
N PHE A 269 11.62 -1.78 20.38
CA PHE A 269 10.38 -1.81 21.14
C PHE A 269 10.65 -1.74 22.66
N GLU A 270 11.63 -2.49 23.15
CA GLU A 270 11.97 -2.48 24.58
C GLU A 270 12.50 -1.10 25.04
N SER A 271 13.15 -0.35 24.16
CA SER A 271 13.62 1.02 24.43
C SER A 271 12.49 2.06 24.48
N GLN A 272 11.28 1.72 24.02
CA GLN A 272 10.16 2.64 23.98
C GLN A 272 9.54 2.89 25.36
N THR A 273 8.92 4.07 25.53
CA THR A 273 8.13 4.38 26.72
C THR A 273 6.90 3.48 26.82
N ASP A 274 6.36 3.27 28.02
CA ASP A 274 5.13 2.49 28.21
C ASP A 274 3.94 3.07 27.44
N LYS A 275 3.88 4.40 27.29
CA LYS A 275 2.88 5.08 26.45
C LYS A 275 2.97 4.63 24.97
N ASN A 276 4.18 4.54 24.42
CA ASN A 276 4.41 4.08 23.06
C ASN A 276 4.13 2.58 22.92
N LYS A 277 4.61 1.77 23.88
CA LYS A 277 4.32 0.33 23.94
C LYS A 277 2.82 0.06 23.98
N TYR A 278 2.07 0.83 24.78
CA TYR A 278 0.62 0.75 24.85
C TYR A 278 -0.04 1.12 23.51
N LYS A 279 0.44 2.18 22.84
CA LYS A 279 -0.07 2.59 21.51
C LYS A 279 0.12 1.49 20.47
N ILE A 280 1.28 0.83 20.47
CA ILE A 280 1.63 -0.25 19.54
C ILE A 280 0.81 -1.52 19.79
N LEU A 281 0.70 -1.94 21.04
CA LEU A 281 0.08 -3.22 21.42
C LEU A 281 -1.44 -3.12 21.58
N GLY A 282 -1.95 -1.97 21.94
CA GLY A 282 -3.31 -1.78 22.41
C GLY A 282 -3.53 -2.38 23.80
N LYS A 283 -4.65 -2.02 24.44
CA LYS A 283 -4.93 -2.30 25.87
C LYS A 283 -4.71 -3.77 26.28
N LYS A 284 -5.27 -4.72 25.53
CA LYS A 284 -5.26 -6.14 25.93
C LYS A 284 -3.88 -6.78 25.80
N ARG A 285 -3.14 -6.54 24.69
CA ARG A 285 -1.80 -7.08 24.50
C ARG A 285 -0.79 -6.41 25.42
N PHE A 286 -0.95 -5.11 25.67
CA PHE A 286 -0.09 -4.41 26.63
C PHE A 286 -0.20 -5.02 28.04
N GLN A 287 -1.41 -5.32 28.52
CA GLN A 287 -1.61 -6.02 29.79
C GLN A 287 -0.94 -7.40 29.83
N LEU A 288 -0.98 -8.17 28.73
CA LEU A 288 -0.27 -9.44 28.64
C LEU A 288 1.25 -9.27 28.63
N TYR A 289 1.75 -8.23 27.98
CA TYR A 289 3.15 -7.86 28.00
C TYR A 289 3.64 -7.50 29.40
N GLU A 290 2.91 -6.67 30.15
CA GLU A 290 3.22 -6.35 31.55
C GLU A 290 3.23 -7.61 32.46
N GLN A 291 2.45 -8.62 32.10
CA GLN A 291 2.42 -9.94 32.76
C GLN A 291 3.57 -10.87 32.33
N GLY A 292 4.50 -10.38 31.50
CA GLY A 292 5.71 -11.09 31.08
C GLY A 292 5.65 -11.78 29.71
N MET A 293 4.57 -11.59 28.94
CA MET A 293 4.50 -12.11 27.56
C MET A 293 5.45 -11.31 26.66
N LYS A 294 6.26 -11.99 25.88
CA LYS A 294 7.22 -11.34 24.96
C LYS A 294 6.54 -10.90 23.67
N ILE A 295 7.01 -9.77 23.09
CA ILE A 295 6.40 -9.18 21.89
C ILE A 295 6.30 -10.17 20.71
N LYS A 296 7.29 -11.03 20.52
CA LYS A 296 7.30 -12.07 19.48
C LYS A 296 6.16 -13.09 19.58
N GLN A 297 5.53 -13.23 20.75
CA GLN A 297 4.41 -14.16 20.95
C GLN A 297 3.09 -13.59 20.40
N PHE A 298 3.02 -12.27 20.13
CA PHE A 298 1.85 -11.62 19.56
C PHE A 298 1.72 -11.80 18.05
N VAL A 299 2.75 -12.38 17.39
CA VAL A 299 2.73 -12.66 15.95
C VAL A 299 3.12 -14.13 15.73
N ASN A 300 2.40 -14.80 14.87
CA ASN A 300 2.68 -16.18 14.45
C ASN A 300 2.50 -16.31 12.94
N ASN A 301 3.52 -16.83 12.24
CA ASN A 301 3.52 -17.02 10.79
C ASN A 301 3.05 -15.76 10.01
N GLY A 302 3.61 -14.59 10.33
CA GLY A 302 3.29 -13.32 9.66
C GLY A 302 1.88 -12.80 9.90
N LYS A 303 1.17 -13.29 10.93
CA LYS A 303 -0.18 -12.84 11.31
C LYS A 303 -0.24 -12.52 12.80
N ILE A 304 -1.03 -11.51 13.14
CA ILE A 304 -1.29 -11.19 14.55
C ILE A 304 -2.02 -12.36 15.22
N THR A 305 -1.45 -12.88 16.30
CA THR A 305 -2.09 -13.94 17.11
C THR A 305 -3.39 -13.41 17.73
N PRO A 306 -4.55 -14.04 17.49
CA PRO A 306 -5.80 -13.66 18.14
C PRO A 306 -5.70 -13.69 19.67
N LEU A 307 -6.35 -12.74 20.36
CA LEU A 307 -6.29 -12.65 21.82
C LEU A 307 -6.72 -13.94 22.55
N LYS A 308 -7.68 -14.66 21.97
CA LYS A 308 -8.16 -15.96 22.50
C LYS A 308 -7.10 -17.05 22.47
N ASP A 309 -6.11 -16.95 21.58
CA ASP A 309 -5.04 -17.93 21.37
C ASP A 309 -3.75 -17.57 22.14
N LEU A 310 -3.71 -16.36 22.73
CA LEU A 310 -2.63 -15.91 23.60
C LEU A 310 -2.85 -16.52 25.00
N LYS A 311 -2.27 -17.69 25.21
CA LYS A 311 -2.25 -18.34 26.51
C LYS A 311 -1.01 -17.89 27.29
N LYS A 312 -1.18 -17.71 28.60
CA LYS A 312 -0.08 -17.53 29.56
C LYS A 312 0.84 -18.73 29.61
#